data_efdb093febc13d7cb07cb5e7eefc7e02
#
_entry.id   efdb093febc13d7cb07cb5e7eefc7e02
#
_cell.length_a   1.000
_cell.length_b   1.000
_cell.length_c   1.000
_cell.angle_alpha   90.00
_cell.angle_beta   90.00
_cell.angle_gamma   90.00
#
_symmetry.space_group_name_H-M   'P 1'
#
loop_
_entity.id
_entity.type
_entity.pdbx_description
1 polymer ?
#
loop_
_entity_poly.entity_id
_entity_poly.type
_entity_poly.pdbx_seq_one_letter_code
_entity_poly.pdbx_strand_id
1 'polypeptide(L)'
;VSGKAPPPKGDASQDPEEAAEGWDAADAIVEGFDVGAFLAHGPRLQMHDVTADDEPVASTDESVWGTEDALALAFTRRFHRDWRYVATWGRWLVWDGCRWRTEDTLAATDLIRSVCRHAALKAANPKVAAKLASASTVSGVERLARADRRHAATTDEWDADPWLLNTPGGVTDLRSGRKRAHDRADRMTKITTATPGGECPIWLQFLDEVTGGDKELQAYLQRMVGYALTGSTREHALFFLYGTGANGKSVFVNTLATILGDYATNAPMDTFMETRTDRHPTDMAGLRGARFVAAIEAEQGRRWAESKVKNLTGGDKIAARFMRQDFF
;
A
#
# COMPACT_ATOMS: atom_id res chain seq x y z
N VAL A 1 2.82 -46.78 -3.28
CA VAL A 1 3.81 -46.43 -4.28
C VAL A 1 3.07 -46.26 -5.60
N SER A 2 2.63 -45.10 -5.96
CA SER A 2 2.33 -44.75 -7.36
C SER A 2 2.50 -43.22 -7.47
N GLY A 3 3.64 -42.83 -8.00
CA GLY A 3 3.93 -41.43 -8.34
C GLY A 3 2.98 -40.94 -9.44
N LYS A 4 2.28 -39.84 -9.19
CA LYS A 4 1.66 -39.05 -10.24
C LYS A 4 2.63 -37.94 -10.61
N ALA A 5 2.95 -37.89 -11.92
CA ALA A 5 3.73 -36.83 -12.53
C ALA A 5 2.99 -35.47 -12.45
N PRO A 6 3.70 -34.34 -12.40
CA PRO A 6 3.07 -33.04 -12.42
C PRO A 6 2.38 -32.79 -13.78
N PRO A 7 1.31 -32.01 -13.82
CA PRO A 7 0.60 -31.71 -15.06
C PRO A 7 1.46 -30.82 -15.99
N PRO A 8 1.28 -30.91 -17.32
CA PRO A 8 2.04 -30.14 -18.29
C PRO A 8 1.66 -28.63 -18.19
N LYS A 9 2.65 -27.80 -18.48
CA LYS A 9 2.47 -26.35 -18.60
C LYS A 9 1.37 -26.06 -19.63
N GLY A 10 0.23 -25.53 -19.17
CA GLY A 10 -0.91 -25.20 -19.99
C GLY A 10 -0.63 -24.00 -20.89
N ASP A 11 -1.07 -24.15 -22.10
CA ASP A 11 -1.10 -23.19 -23.19
C ASP A 11 -2.00 -21.98 -22.83
N ALA A 12 -1.61 -20.79 -23.27
CA ALA A 12 -2.22 -19.51 -22.94
C ALA A 12 -3.53 -19.23 -23.72
N SER A 13 -4.42 -20.22 -23.85
CA SER A 13 -5.71 -20.10 -24.53
C SER A 13 -6.85 -20.81 -23.78
N GLN A 14 -6.99 -20.56 -22.46
CA GLN A 14 -8.18 -21.00 -21.75
C GLN A 14 -9.05 -19.82 -21.35
N ASP A 15 -10.35 -19.98 -21.65
CA ASP A 15 -11.43 -19.02 -21.46
C ASP A 15 -11.52 -18.46 -20.02
N PRO A 16 -11.87 -17.16 -19.88
CA PRO A 16 -11.95 -16.50 -18.57
C PRO A 16 -13.21 -16.85 -17.75
N GLU A 17 -13.94 -17.91 -18.06
CA GLU A 17 -15.24 -18.21 -17.41
C GLU A 17 -15.16 -19.10 -16.15
N GLU A 18 -14.03 -19.68 -15.79
CA GLU A 18 -13.88 -20.36 -14.50
C GLU A 18 -13.21 -19.46 -13.46
N ALA A 19 -13.90 -18.39 -13.05
CA ALA A 19 -13.56 -17.70 -11.81
C ALA A 19 -13.95 -18.61 -10.64
N ALA A 20 -12.98 -19.06 -9.86
CA ALA A 20 -13.22 -19.82 -8.65
C ALA A 20 -14.22 -19.07 -7.75
N GLU A 21 -15.33 -19.71 -7.41
CA GLU A 21 -16.29 -19.20 -6.45
C GLU A 21 -15.61 -18.93 -5.13
N GLY A 22 -15.61 -17.64 -4.70
CA GLY A 22 -15.41 -17.25 -3.31
C GLY A 22 -13.98 -17.33 -2.79
N TRP A 23 -13.08 -16.48 -3.31
CA TRP A 23 -11.81 -16.22 -2.62
C TRP A 23 -12.06 -15.56 -1.26
N ASP A 24 -11.46 -16.10 -0.20
CA ASP A 24 -11.40 -15.50 1.12
C ASP A 24 -9.93 -15.27 1.58
N ALA A 25 -9.76 -14.45 2.61
CA ALA A 25 -8.44 -14.13 3.15
C ALA A 25 -7.72 -15.38 3.74
N ALA A 26 -8.44 -16.49 3.94
CA ALA A 26 -7.89 -17.73 4.45
C ALA A 26 -7.11 -18.49 3.37
N ASP A 27 -7.46 -18.33 2.11
CA ASP A 27 -6.78 -19.00 1.00
C ASP A 27 -5.30 -18.58 0.87
N ALA A 28 -4.95 -17.45 1.45
CA ALA A 28 -3.61 -16.89 1.37
C ALA A 28 -2.56 -17.52 2.30
N ILE A 29 -2.98 -18.21 3.38
CA ILE A 29 -2.04 -18.73 4.40
C ILE A 29 -1.42 -20.07 4.00
N VAL A 30 -2.05 -20.77 3.07
CA VAL A 30 -1.86 -22.22 2.89
C VAL A 30 -0.70 -22.62 2.00
N GLU A 31 -0.23 -21.78 1.13
CA GLU A 31 0.90 -22.12 0.26
C GLU A 31 2.27 -22.10 0.98
N GLY A 32 2.30 -22.23 2.31
CA GLY A 32 3.56 -22.25 3.05
C GLY A 32 4.40 -21.00 2.82
N PHE A 33 3.74 -19.84 2.75
CA PHE A 33 4.40 -18.56 2.53
C PHE A 33 5.39 -18.29 3.66
N ASP A 34 6.67 -18.44 3.35
CA ASP A 34 7.75 -18.11 4.25
C ASP A 34 7.93 -16.59 4.30
N VAL A 35 7.32 -15.99 5.33
CA VAL A 35 7.44 -14.54 5.60
C VAL A 35 8.91 -14.15 5.77
N GLY A 36 9.75 -15.02 6.35
CA GLY A 36 11.17 -14.79 6.53
C GLY A 36 11.92 -14.76 5.20
N ALA A 37 11.63 -15.69 4.30
CA ALA A 37 12.21 -15.74 2.96
C ALA A 37 11.74 -14.56 2.10
N PHE A 38 10.47 -14.13 2.22
CA PHE A 38 9.96 -12.94 1.53
C PHE A 38 10.65 -11.66 2.01
N LEU A 39 10.82 -11.47 3.31
CA LEU A 39 11.52 -10.31 3.86
C LEU A 39 13.01 -10.31 3.51
N ALA A 40 13.63 -11.49 3.35
CA ALA A 40 15.04 -11.63 2.97
C ALA A 40 15.27 -11.49 1.45
N HIS A 41 14.31 -11.90 0.62
CA HIS A 41 14.45 -12.04 -0.83
C HIS A 41 13.33 -11.32 -1.62
N GLY A 42 12.48 -10.55 -0.96
CA GLY A 42 11.46 -9.73 -1.63
C GLY A 42 12.09 -8.88 -2.73
N PRO A 43 11.32 -8.47 -3.75
CA PRO A 43 11.85 -7.77 -4.90
C PRO A 43 12.58 -6.51 -4.44
N ARG A 44 13.89 -6.58 -4.44
CA ARG A 44 14.74 -5.39 -4.33
C ARG A 44 14.37 -4.53 -5.52
N LEU A 45 14.17 -3.22 -5.32
CA LEU A 45 14.10 -2.27 -6.39
C LEU A 45 15.27 -2.55 -7.35
N GLN A 46 15.01 -3.31 -8.39
CA GLN A 46 15.91 -3.35 -9.52
C GLN A 46 15.81 -1.96 -10.12
N MET A 47 16.84 -1.15 -9.92
CA MET A 47 17.05 0.00 -10.77
C MET A 47 17.09 -0.58 -12.18
N HIS A 48 16.01 -0.42 -12.93
CA HIS A 48 16.02 -0.82 -14.32
C HIS A 48 17.20 -0.12 -14.96
N ASP A 49 18.14 -0.90 -15.46
CA ASP A 49 19.15 -0.40 -16.38
C ASP A 49 18.41 0.38 -17.44
N VAL A 50 18.77 1.64 -17.57
CA VAL A 50 18.17 2.59 -18.49
C VAL A 50 18.46 2.08 -19.89
N THR A 51 17.56 1.25 -20.42
CA THR A 51 17.58 0.90 -21.83
C THR A 51 17.21 2.13 -22.64
N ALA A 52 17.99 2.37 -23.66
CA ALA A 52 18.04 3.55 -24.49
C ALA A 52 16.85 3.68 -25.45
N ASP A 53 15.63 3.79 -24.94
CA ASP A 53 14.44 4.16 -25.72
C ASP A 53 14.03 5.61 -25.50
N ASP A 54 14.97 6.46 -25.09
CA ASP A 54 14.77 7.91 -25.15
C ASP A 54 15.15 8.41 -26.55
N GLU A 55 14.15 8.69 -27.38
CA GLU A 55 14.35 9.50 -28.57
C GLU A 55 15.10 10.77 -28.18
N PRO A 56 16.18 11.12 -28.91
CA PRO A 56 16.88 12.36 -28.66
C PRO A 56 15.96 13.52 -28.96
N VAL A 57 15.51 14.21 -27.91
CA VAL A 57 14.80 15.49 -28.08
C VAL A 57 15.80 16.45 -28.67
N ALA A 58 15.70 16.65 -29.99
CA ALA A 58 16.38 17.68 -30.73
C ALA A 58 15.91 19.06 -30.27
N SER A 59 16.56 19.60 -29.23
CA SER A 59 16.68 21.05 -29.04
C SER A 59 18.15 21.34 -28.87
N THR A 60 18.71 21.89 -29.94
CA THR A 60 20.12 22.22 -30.12
C THR A 60 20.52 23.53 -29.45
N ASP A 61 19.83 23.94 -28.39
CA ASP A 61 20.21 25.15 -27.65
C ASP A 61 20.95 24.72 -26.35
N GLU A 62 22.27 24.59 -26.48
CA GLU A 62 23.18 24.28 -25.35
C GLU A 62 23.09 25.33 -24.23
N SER A 63 22.59 26.52 -24.47
CA SER A 63 22.46 27.61 -23.48
C SER A 63 21.39 27.29 -22.43
N VAL A 64 20.37 26.46 -22.76
CA VAL A 64 19.26 26.09 -21.88
C VAL A 64 19.62 25.02 -20.87
N TRP A 65 20.58 24.13 -21.18
CA TRP A 65 20.98 23.01 -20.29
C TRP A 65 21.66 23.45 -18.99
N GLY A 66 22.00 24.72 -18.86
CA GLY A 66 22.67 25.30 -17.68
C GLY A 66 21.72 25.81 -16.60
N THR A 67 20.41 25.77 -16.79
CA THR A 67 19.43 26.29 -15.83
C THR A 67 18.83 25.22 -14.93
N GLU A 68 18.44 25.59 -13.71
CA GLU A 68 17.75 24.68 -12.77
C GLU A 68 16.45 24.15 -13.37
N ASP A 69 15.73 24.98 -14.13
CA ASP A 69 14.48 24.59 -14.77
C ASP A 69 14.70 23.52 -15.86
N ALA A 70 15.69 23.70 -16.72
CA ALA A 70 16.01 22.71 -17.75
C ALA A 70 16.42 21.35 -17.13
N LEU A 71 17.15 21.38 -16.02
CA LEU A 71 17.53 20.16 -15.28
C LEU A 71 16.33 19.50 -14.62
N ALA A 72 15.39 20.29 -14.08
CA ALA A 72 14.14 19.76 -13.54
C ALA A 72 13.29 19.11 -14.62
N LEU A 73 13.19 19.74 -15.80
CA LEU A 73 12.51 19.14 -16.96
C LEU A 73 13.19 17.86 -17.44
N ALA A 74 14.52 17.82 -17.44
CA ALA A 74 15.28 16.61 -17.80
C ALA A 74 15.02 15.46 -16.82
N PHE A 75 15.00 15.75 -15.52
CA PHE A 75 14.60 14.78 -14.49
C PHE A 75 13.16 14.31 -14.71
N THR A 76 12.23 15.23 -14.91
CA THR A 76 10.82 14.89 -15.11
C THR A 76 10.60 14.02 -16.33
N ARG A 77 11.20 14.36 -17.48
CA ARG A 77 11.08 13.55 -18.71
C ARG A 77 11.48 12.10 -18.48
N ARG A 78 12.51 11.87 -17.69
CA ARG A 78 13.07 10.55 -17.44
C ARG A 78 12.29 9.77 -16.38
N PHE A 79 11.82 10.41 -15.33
CA PHE A 79 11.33 9.74 -14.13
C PHE A 79 9.84 9.94 -13.83
N HIS A 80 9.11 10.78 -14.55
CA HIS A 80 7.71 11.08 -14.23
C HIS A 80 6.79 9.87 -14.25
N ARG A 81 7.12 8.80 -14.93
CA ARG A 81 6.28 7.59 -14.96
C ARG A 81 6.25 6.90 -13.62
N ASP A 82 7.38 6.87 -12.94
CA ASP A 82 7.58 6.09 -11.71
C ASP A 82 7.70 6.95 -10.45
N TRP A 83 7.62 8.27 -10.57
CA TRP A 83 7.77 9.19 -9.46
C TRP A 83 6.60 10.17 -9.38
N ARG A 84 6.05 10.32 -8.17
CA ARG A 84 5.00 11.30 -7.85
C ARG A 84 5.36 12.05 -6.59
N TYR A 85 4.92 13.30 -6.51
CA TYR A 85 5.08 14.13 -5.33
C TYR A 85 3.71 14.59 -4.81
N VAL A 86 3.44 14.33 -3.53
CA VAL A 86 2.22 14.76 -2.87
C VAL A 86 2.59 15.91 -1.93
N ALA A 87 2.25 17.13 -2.34
CA ALA A 87 2.64 18.35 -1.63
C ALA A 87 2.11 18.40 -0.18
N THR A 88 0.86 17.98 0.02
CA THR A 88 0.23 17.93 1.36
C THR A 88 0.96 16.96 2.30
N TRP A 89 1.50 15.85 1.78
CA TRP A 89 2.30 14.91 2.57
C TRP A 89 3.78 15.34 2.66
N GLY A 90 4.21 16.26 1.78
CA GLY A 90 5.61 16.67 1.68
C GLY A 90 6.54 15.53 1.24
N ARG A 91 6.05 14.56 0.46
CA ARG A 91 6.77 13.32 0.18
C ARG A 91 6.73 12.93 -1.29
N TRP A 92 7.83 12.33 -1.74
CA TRP A 92 7.88 11.59 -2.98
C TRP A 92 7.30 10.19 -2.79
N LEU A 93 6.64 9.69 -3.83
CA LEU A 93 6.26 8.29 -3.95
C LEU A 93 6.93 7.71 -5.20
N VAL A 94 7.36 6.47 -5.10
CA VAL A 94 8.00 5.71 -6.17
C VAL A 94 7.22 4.44 -6.46
N TRP A 95 7.06 4.14 -7.74
CA TRP A 95 6.46 2.89 -8.20
C TRP A 95 7.48 1.76 -8.08
N ASP A 96 7.14 0.68 -7.34
CA ASP A 96 8.01 -0.47 -7.11
C ASP A 96 7.71 -1.69 -8.00
N GLY A 97 6.82 -1.52 -8.96
CA GLY A 97 6.34 -2.61 -9.81
C GLY A 97 4.95 -3.11 -9.41
N CYS A 98 4.57 -2.98 -8.15
CA CYS A 98 3.31 -3.47 -7.60
C CYS A 98 2.46 -2.36 -6.96
N ARG A 99 3.09 -1.34 -6.41
CA ARG A 99 2.42 -0.22 -5.72
C ARG A 99 3.28 1.04 -5.71
N TRP A 100 2.68 2.13 -5.29
CA TRP A 100 3.38 3.38 -5.01
C TRP A 100 3.82 3.40 -3.55
N ARG A 101 5.12 3.39 -3.32
CA ARG A 101 5.70 3.46 -1.97
C ARG A 101 6.14 4.87 -1.64
N THR A 102 5.95 5.27 -0.38
CA THR A 102 6.61 6.47 0.13
C THR A 102 8.12 6.28 0.03
N GLU A 103 8.79 7.26 -0.55
CA GLU A 103 10.24 7.30 -0.65
C GLU A 103 10.82 7.99 0.60
N ASP A 104 11.65 7.30 1.34
CA ASP A 104 12.21 7.71 2.65
C ASP A 104 13.74 7.66 2.70
N THR A 105 14.39 7.37 1.57
CA THR A 105 15.85 7.20 1.47
C THR A 105 16.55 8.35 0.76
N LEU A 106 15.84 9.41 0.37
CA LEU A 106 16.33 10.53 -0.44
C LEU A 106 16.75 10.12 -1.86
N ALA A 107 16.20 9.00 -2.40
CA ALA A 107 16.53 8.52 -3.73
C ALA A 107 16.13 9.52 -4.81
N ALA A 108 15.01 10.28 -4.67
CA ALA A 108 14.66 11.35 -5.59
C ALA A 108 15.77 12.41 -5.68
N THR A 109 16.31 12.82 -4.54
CA THR A 109 17.41 13.79 -4.48
C THR A 109 18.68 13.24 -5.13
N ASP A 110 19.00 11.94 -4.94
CA ASP A 110 20.16 11.33 -5.56
C ASP A 110 20.02 11.19 -7.09
N LEU A 111 18.82 10.85 -7.58
CA LEU A 111 18.53 10.85 -9.02
C LEU A 111 18.69 12.25 -9.63
N ILE A 112 18.16 13.28 -8.98
CA ILE A 112 18.35 14.68 -9.41
C ILE A 112 19.82 15.05 -9.40
N ARG A 113 20.54 14.66 -8.36
CA ARG A 113 22.00 14.86 -8.27
C ARG A 113 22.74 14.18 -9.41
N SER A 114 22.29 13.00 -9.85
CA SER A 114 22.87 12.32 -11.03
C SER A 114 22.64 13.11 -12.32
N VAL A 115 21.43 13.68 -12.49
CA VAL A 115 21.12 14.57 -13.63
C VAL A 115 22.02 15.81 -13.62
N CYS A 116 22.17 16.46 -12.47
CA CYS A 116 23.05 17.64 -12.32
C CYS A 116 24.52 17.31 -12.62
N ARG A 117 25.02 16.18 -12.14
CA ARG A 117 26.38 15.71 -12.43
C ARG A 117 26.58 15.43 -13.92
N HIS A 118 25.61 14.78 -14.56
CA HIS A 118 25.68 14.51 -15.99
C HIS A 118 25.75 15.80 -16.81
N ALA A 119 24.95 16.81 -16.45
CA ALA A 119 25.02 18.14 -17.07
C ALA A 119 26.37 18.83 -16.81
N ALA A 120 26.89 18.72 -15.58
CA ALA A 120 28.19 19.29 -15.22
C ALA A 120 29.35 18.70 -16.05
N LEU A 121 29.30 17.40 -16.33
CA LEU A 121 30.32 16.73 -17.18
C LEU A 121 30.32 17.22 -18.63
N LYS A 122 29.20 17.75 -19.12
CA LYS A 122 29.05 18.31 -20.46
C LYS A 122 29.41 19.79 -20.55
N ALA A 123 29.53 20.49 -19.41
CA ALA A 123 29.81 21.91 -19.38
C ALA A 123 31.26 22.20 -19.76
N ALA A 124 31.44 23.04 -20.79
CA ALA A 124 32.79 23.46 -21.24
C ALA A 124 33.52 24.34 -20.22
N ASN A 125 32.80 25.09 -19.40
CA ASN A 125 33.33 26.00 -18.39
C ASN A 125 33.39 25.36 -17.02
N PRO A 126 34.59 25.22 -16.38
CA PRO A 126 34.71 24.62 -15.05
C PRO A 126 33.89 25.30 -13.94
N LYS A 127 33.70 26.62 -14.01
CA LYS A 127 32.87 27.35 -13.04
C LYS A 127 31.39 26.99 -13.19
N VAL A 128 30.91 26.82 -14.44
CA VAL A 128 29.55 26.34 -14.72
C VAL A 128 29.38 24.91 -14.24
N ALA A 129 30.32 24.02 -14.53
CA ALA A 129 30.33 22.65 -14.07
C ALA A 129 30.24 22.57 -12.53
N ALA A 130 31.04 23.34 -11.81
CA ALA A 130 31.00 23.39 -10.35
C ALA A 130 29.65 23.89 -9.81
N LYS A 131 29.06 24.90 -10.44
CA LYS A 131 27.71 25.41 -10.09
C LYS A 131 26.66 24.34 -10.30
N LEU A 132 26.63 23.66 -11.45
CA LEU A 132 25.66 22.61 -11.76
C LEU A 132 25.72 21.44 -10.78
N ALA A 133 26.93 21.07 -10.32
CA ALA A 133 27.11 19.99 -9.34
C ALA A 133 26.95 20.46 -7.87
N SER A 134 26.57 21.70 -7.63
CA SER A 134 26.42 22.25 -6.27
C SER A 134 25.14 21.73 -5.58
N ALA A 135 25.16 21.66 -4.25
CA ALA A 135 24.01 21.29 -3.44
C ALA A 135 22.84 22.27 -3.62
N SER A 136 23.13 23.56 -3.81
CA SER A 136 22.10 24.58 -4.06
C SER A 136 21.35 24.33 -5.38
N THR A 137 22.07 24.00 -6.46
CA THR A 137 21.45 23.64 -7.74
C THR A 137 20.59 22.37 -7.61
N VAL A 138 21.11 21.32 -6.96
CA VAL A 138 20.32 20.10 -6.72
C VAL A 138 19.04 20.39 -5.97
N SER A 139 19.08 21.19 -4.89
CA SER A 139 17.89 21.57 -4.12
C SER A 139 16.93 22.45 -4.94
N GLY A 140 17.44 23.36 -5.79
CA GLY A 140 16.64 24.17 -6.71
C GLY A 140 15.90 23.30 -7.72
N VAL A 141 16.61 22.38 -8.36
CA VAL A 141 16.06 21.41 -9.32
C VAL A 141 14.97 20.55 -8.66
N GLU A 142 15.22 20.04 -7.45
CA GLU A 142 14.22 19.24 -6.74
C GLU A 142 12.94 20.03 -6.47
N ARG A 143 13.06 21.26 -6.02
CA ARG A 143 11.91 22.14 -5.75
C ARG A 143 11.09 22.41 -7.01
N LEU A 144 11.73 22.63 -8.16
CA LEU A 144 11.05 22.81 -9.44
C LEU A 144 10.41 21.52 -9.93
N ALA A 145 11.08 20.39 -9.80
CA ALA A 145 10.55 19.08 -10.17
C ALA A 145 9.27 18.71 -9.38
N ARG A 146 9.21 19.05 -8.08
CA ARG A 146 8.01 18.84 -7.24
C ARG A 146 6.79 19.60 -7.76
N ALA A 147 7.00 20.75 -8.42
CA ALA A 147 5.93 21.57 -8.96
C ALA A 147 5.46 21.12 -10.37
N ASP A 148 6.21 20.26 -11.05
CA ASP A 148 5.85 19.76 -12.38
C ASP A 148 4.57 18.90 -12.29
N ARG A 149 3.58 19.20 -13.14
CA ARG A 149 2.27 18.53 -13.12
C ARG A 149 2.33 17.04 -13.41
N ARG A 150 3.37 16.56 -14.04
CA ARG A 150 3.59 15.13 -14.29
C ARG A 150 4.02 14.37 -13.02
N HIS A 151 4.59 15.08 -12.05
CA HIS A 151 4.94 14.53 -10.74
C HIS A 151 3.88 14.83 -9.67
N ALA A 152 3.25 16.01 -9.74
CA ALA A 152 2.29 16.44 -8.74
C ALA A 152 1.06 15.50 -8.70
N ALA A 153 0.68 15.11 -7.50
CA ALA A 153 -0.52 14.33 -7.22
C ALA A 153 -1.19 14.84 -5.95
N THR A 154 -2.53 14.72 -5.90
CA THR A 154 -3.33 15.08 -4.73
C THR A 154 -3.54 13.88 -3.79
N THR A 155 -4.01 14.13 -2.59
CA THR A 155 -4.17 13.07 -1.57
C THR A 155 -5.33 12.12 -1.86
N ASP A 156 -6.33 12.57 -2.59
CA ASP A 156 -7.55 11.85 -2.95
C ASP A 156 -7.40 10.91 -4.14
N GLU A 157 -6.29 11.03 -4.87
CA GLU A 157 -5.98 10.10 -5.97
C GLU A 157 -5.54 8.72 -5.48
N TRP A 158 -5.13 8.57 -4.21
CA TRP A 158 -4.49 7.37 -3.70
C TRP A 158 -5.48 6.43 -3.01
N ASP A 159 -5.39 5.13 -3.34
CA ASP A 159 -6.24 4.07 -2.78
C ASP A 159 -7.74 4.41 -2.88
N ALA A 160 -8.14 5.14 -3.93
CA ALA A 160 -9.48 5.74 -4.06
C ALA A 160 -10.58 4.72 -4.33
N ASP A 161 -10.29 3.60 -5.01
CA ASP A 161 -11.29 2.56 -5.27
C ASP A 161 -11.27 1.50 -4.14
N PRO A 162 -12.30 1.45 -3.28
CA PRO A 162 -12.39 0.49 -2.18
C PRO A 162 -12.60 -0.95 -2.66
N TRP A 163 -12.97 -1.16 -3.92
CA TRP A 163 -13.22 -2.49 -4.49
C TRP A 163 -11.99 -3.11 -5.13
N LEU A 164 -10.92 -2.38 -5.27
CA LEU A 164 -9.65 -2.94 -5.74
C LEU A 164 -8.79 -3.35 -4.55
N LEU A 165 -8.38 -4.60 -4.52
CA LEU A 165 -7.44 -5.14 -3.54
C LEU A 165 -6.11 -5.43 -4.22
N ASN A 166 -5.06 -4.78 -3.78
CA ASN A 166 -3.72 -5.01 -4.29
C ASN A 166 -3.06 -6.18 -3.57
N THR A 167 -2.57 -7.14 -4.31
CA THR A 167 -1.91 -8.35 -3.81
C THR A 167 -0.57 -8.57 -4.52
N PRO A 168 0.38 -9.34 -3.99
CA PRO A 168 1.63 -9.62 -4.69
C PRO A 168 1.46 -10.20 -6.09
N GLY A 169 0.39 -10.95 -6.33
CA GLY A 169 0.09 -11.56 -7.63
C GLY A 169 -0.72 -10.69 -8.58
N GLY A 170 -1.02 -9.43 -8.23
CA GLY A 170 -1.82 -8.52 -9.05
C GLY A 170 -2.95 -7.85 -8.28
N VAL A 171 -3.76 -7.09 -8.97
CA VAL A 171 -4.92 -6.39 -8.42
C VAL A 171 -6.17 -7.25 -8.60
N THR A 172 -6.89 -7.49 -7.51
CA THR A 172 -8.17 -8.22 -7.50
C THR A 172 -9.33 -7.25 -7.39
N ASP A 173 -10.28 -7.32 -8.30
CA ASP A 173 -11.55 -6.63 -8.18
C ASP A 173 -12.48 -7.46 -7.28
N LEU A 174 -12.80 -6.93 -6.10
CA LEU A 174 -13.62 -7.59 -5.08
C LEU A 174 -15.09 -7.79 -5.47
N ARG A 175 -15.58 -7.11 -6.52
CA ARG A 175 -16.95 -7.32 -7.02
C ARG A 175 -17.05 -8.54 -7.91
N SER A 176 -16.03 -8.77 -8.72
CA SER A 176 -16.04 -9.83 -9.74
C SER A 176 -15.12 -11.00 -9.41
N GLY A 177 -14.23 -10.86 -8.43
CA GLY A 177 -13.18 -11.83 -8.15
C GLY A 177 -12.06 -11.88 -9.21
N ARG A 178 -12.13 -11.07 -10.25
CA ARG A 178 -11.16 -11.10 -11.35
C ARG A 178 -9.83 -10.47 -10.93
N LYS A 179 -8.75 -11.12 -11.32
CA LYS A 179 -7.38 -10.63 -11.13
C LYS A 179 -6.85 -10.00 -12.42
N ARG A 180 -6.03 -8.98 -12.28
CA ARG A 180 -5.27 -8.37 -13.38
C ARG A 180 -3.89 -7.93 -12.91
N ALA A 181 -3.01 -7.64 -13.86
CA ALA A 181 -1.70 -7.08 -13.56
C ALA A 181 -1.81 -5.75 -12.82
N HIS A 182 -0.75 -5.42 -12.07
CA HIS A 182 -0.61 -4.11 -11.44
C HIS A 182 -0.56 -3.00 -12.50
N ASP A 183 -1.18 -1.87 -12.19
CA ASP A 183 -1.13 -0.68 -13.02
C ASP A 183 -0.82 0.56 -12.16
N ARG A 184 0.11 1.38 -12.64
CA ARG A 184 0.46 2.67 -12.02
C ARG A 184 -0.75 3.59 -11.90
N ALA A 185 -1.68 3.50 -12.87
CA ALA A 185 -2.89 4.32 -12.91
C ALA A 185 -3.86 4.04 -11.75
N ASP A 186 -3.80 2.86 -11.14
CA ASP A 186 -4.63 2.52 -9.97
C ASP A 186 -4.28 3.34 -8.73
N ARG A 187 -3.11 3.98 -8.70
CA ARG A 187 -2.66 4.81 -7.56
C ARG A 187 -2.71 4.09 -6.21
N MET A 188 -2.45 2.79 -6.20
CA MET A 188 -2.48 1.99 -4.98
C MET A 188 -1.17 2.14 -4.20
N THR A 189 -1.28 2.44 -2.91
CA THR A 189 -0.14 2.55 -2.00
C THR A 189 -0.01 1.33 -1.08
N LYS A 190 -1.07 0.54 -0.96
CA LYS A 190 -1.19 -0.59 -0.05
C LYS A 190 -1.12 -1.91 -0.82
N ILE A 191 -0.66 -2.96 -0.13
CA ILE A 191 -0.61 -4.32 -0.67
C ILE A 191 -0.82 -5.33 0.46
N THR A 192 -1.48 -6.44 0.15
CA THR A 192 -1.54 -7.60 1.06
C THR A 192 -0.20 -8.32 1.09
N THR A 193 0.01 -9.19 2.08
CA THR A 193 1.21 -10.03 2.12
C THR A 193 1.06 -11.32 1.31
N ALA A 194 -0.16 -11.68 0.94
CA ALA A 194 -0.47 -12.91 0.25
C ALA A 194 -1.31 -12.66 -1.00
N THR A 195 -1.20 -13.58 -1.96
CA THR A 195 -1.99 -13.59 -3.20
C THR A 195 -3.14 -14.57 -3.05
N PRO A 196 -4.36 -14.24 -3.49
CA PRO A 196 -5.47 -15.16 -3.49
C PRO A 196 -5.20 -16.42 -4.33
N GLY A 197 -5.52 -17.58 -3.79
CA GLY A 197 -5.44 -18.88 -4.49
C GLY A 197 -4.87 -19.98 -3.60
N GLY A 198 -5.00 -21.23 -4.03
CA GLY A 198 -4.56 -22.40 -3.29
C GLY A 198 -5.62 -22.96 -2.32
N GLU A 199 -5.23 -24.00 -1.56
CA GLU A 199 -6.06 -24.61 -0.52
C GLU A 199 -5.54 -24.22 0.86
N CYS A 200 -6.45 -24.17 1.87
CA CYS A 200 -6.10 -23.77 3.23
C CYS A 200 -6.52 -24.79 4.31
N PRO A 201 -6.07 -26.05 4.23
CA PRO A 201 -6.53 -27.11 5.14
C PRO A 201 -6.25 -26.80 6.61
N ILE A 202 -5.09 -26.23 6.93
CA ILE A 202 -4.73 -25.88 8.31
C ILE A 202 -5.65 -24.79 8.86
N TRP A 203 -5.95 -23.77 8.04
CA TRP A 203 -6.87 -22.71 8.43
C TRP A 203 -8.29 -23.19 8.62
N LEU A 204 -8.77 -24.04 7.71
CA LEU A 204 -10.10 -24.64 7.82
C LEU A 204 -10.22 -25.55 9.05
N GLN A 205 -9.18 -26.33 9.35
CA GLN A 205 -9.11 -27.12 10.57
C GLN A 205 -9.12 -26.22 11.82
N PHE A 206 -8.30 -25.16 11.83
CA PHE A 206 -8.29 -24.17 12.91
C PHE A 206 -9.68 -23.57 13.14
N LEU A 207 -10.36 -23.13 12.06
CA LEU A 207 -11.72 -22.60 12.17
C LEU A 207 -12.69 -23.64 12.74
N ASP A 208 -12.60 -24.89 12.30
CA ASP A 208 -13.45 -25.97 12.79
C ASP A 208 -13.26 -26.20 14.31
N GLU A 209 -12.03 -26.22 14.76
CA GLU A 209 -11.67 -26.39 16.17
C GLU A 209 -12.17 -25.22 17.03
N VAL A 210 -11.89 -23.95 16.63
CA VAL A 210 -12.22 -22.79 17.46
C VAL A 210 -13.72 -22.43 17.46
N THR A 211 -14.47 -22.91 16.46
CA THR A 211 -15.92 -22.75 16.39
C THR A 211 -16.69 -23.99 16.88
N GLY A 212 -15.96 -25.05 17.29
CA GLY A 212 -16.60 -26.32 17.68
C GLY A 212 -17.38 -26.97 16.54
N GLY A 213 -16.97 -26.79 15.30
CA GLY A 213 -17.62 -27.32 14.10
C GLY A 213 -18.87 -26.57 13.65
N ASP A 214 -19.18 -25.41 14.24
CA ASP A 214 -20.34 -24.58 13.87
C ASP A 214 -20.13 -23.93 12.49
N LYS A 215 -20.77 -24.49 11.46
CA LYS A 215 -20.67 -24.04 10.09
C LYS A 215 -21.36 -22.69 9.83
N GLU A 216 -22.37 -22.34 10.59
CA GLU A 216 -23.01 -21.02 10.48
C GLU A 216 -22.11 -19.92 11.00
N LEU A 217 -21.43 -20.19 12.13
CA LEU A 217 -20.43 -19.26 12.68
C LEU A 217 -19.23 -19.12 11.73
N GLN A 218 -18.73 -20.21 11.15
CA GLN A 218 -17.66 -20.17 10.16
C GLN A 218 -18.05 -19.30 8.94
N ALA A 219 -19.23 -19.53 8.37
CA ALA A 219 -19.75 -18.72 7.27
C ALA A 219 -19.98 -17.25 7.66
N TYR A 220 -20.36 -16.99 8.91
CA TYR A 220 -20.45 -15.61 9.40
C TYR A 220 -19.08 -14.94 9.47
N LEU A 221 -18.06 -15.63 10.02
CA LEU A 221 -16.69 -15.11 10.09
C LEU A 221 -16.12 -14.84 8.70
N GLN A 222 -16.37 -15.71 7.74
CA GLN A 222 -15.97 -15.52 6.33
C GLN A 222 -16.59 -14.26 5.75
N ARG A 223 -17.91 -14.06 5.91
CA ARG A 223 -18.58 -12.83 5.45
C ARG A 223 -18.06 -11.57 6.13
N MET A 224 -17.80 -11.64 7.44
CA MET A 224 -17.20 -10.55 8.21
C MET A 224 -15.85 -10.13 7.63
N VAL A 225 -14.97 -11.09 7.36
CA VAL A 225 -13.65 -10.84 6.76
C VAL A 225 -13.79 -10.32 5.33
N GLY A 226 -14.65 -10.93 4.52
CA GLY A 226 -14.93 -10.48 3.16
C GLY A 226 -15.45 -9.03 3.13
N TYR A 227 -16.31 -8.66 4.07
CA TYR A 227 -16.76 -7.28 4.23
C TYR A 227 -15.61 -6.33 4.60
N ALA A 228 -14.73 -6.74 5.52
CA ALA A 228 -13.57 -5.94 5.91
C ALA A 228 -12.61 -5.69 4.75
N LEU A 229 -12.48 -6.62 3.79
CA LEU A 229 -11.63 -6.42 2.60
C LEU A 229 -12.00 -5.17 1.79
N THR A 230 -13.28 -4.79 1.77
CA THR A 230 -13.76 -3.64 1.01
C THR A 230 -13.44 -2.30 1.67
N GLY A 231 -13.17 -2.29 2.97
CA GLY A 231 -13.05 -1.05 3.74
C GLY A 231 -14.35 -0.22 3.80
N SER A 232 -15.48 -0.83 3.41
CA SER A 232 -16.80 -0.18 3.44
C SER A 232 -17.35 -0.11 4.86
N THR A 233 -18.01 0.98 5.21
CA THR A 233 -18.70 1.18 6.48
C THR A 233 -20.22 1.13 6.34
N ARG A 234 -20.75 0.64 5.22
CA ARG A 234 -22.20 0.66 4.90
C ARG A 234 -23.08 -0.07 5.90
N GLU A 235 -22.55 -1.12 6.54
CA GLU A 235 -23.30 -1.92 7.52
C GLU A 235 -23.22 -1.33 8.94
N HIS A 236 -22.50 -0.23 9.14
CA HIS A 236 -22.32 0.42 10.45
C HIS A 236 -21.91 -0.54 11.56
N ALA A 237 -21.10 -1.56 11.25
CA ALA A 237 -20.81 -2.68 12.11
C ALA A 237 -19.44 -2.55 12.80
N LEU A 238 -19.44 -2.93 14.07
CA LEU A 238 -18.23 -3.23 14.85
C LEU A 238 -18.33 -4.69 15.31
N PHE A 239 -17.29 -5.45 15.07
CA PHE A 239 -17.25 -6.86 15.42
C PHE A 239 -16.54 -7.04 16.76
N PHE A 240 -17.21 -7.64 17.72
CA PHE A 240 -16.69 -7.86 19.04
C PHE A 240 -16.49 -9.37 19.30
N LEU A 241 -15.22 -9.79 19.36
CA LEU A 241 -14.86 -11.16 19.64
C LEU A 241 -14.64 -11.33 21.15
N TYR A 242 -15.47 -12.12 21.78
CA TYR A 242 -15.40 -12.37 23.22
C TYR A 242 -15.32 -13.86 23.53
N GLY A 243 -14.93 -14.22 24.73
CA GLY A 243 -14.86 -15.60 25.22
C GLY A 243 -13.74 -15.79 26.23
N THR A 244 -13.71 -16.96 26.87
CA THR A 244 -12.67 -17.37 27.81
C THR A 244 -11.29 -17.40 27.12
N GLY A 245 -10.21 -17.37 27.88
CA GLY A 245 -8.86 -17.44 27.34
C GLY A 245 -8.61 -18.72 26.50
N ALA A 246 -7.55 -18.72 25.71
CA ALA A 246 -7.07 -19.86 24.92
C ALA A 246 -8.09 -20.46 23.93
N ASN A 247 -8.92 -19.62 23.29
CA ASN A 247 -9.95 -20.04 22.32
C ASN A 247 -9.70 -19.53 20.89
N GLY A 248 -8.47 -19.23 20.52
CA GLY A 248 -8.08 -18.90 19.15
C GLY A 248 -8.33 -17.46 18.69
N LYS A 249 -9.01 -16.57 19.44
CA LYS A 249 -9.31 -15.18 19.01
C LYS A 249 -8.08 -14.40 18.51
N SER A 250 -6.99 -14.43 19.29
CA SER A 250 -5.77 -13.70 18.92
C SER A 250 -5.11 -14.31 17.69
N VAL A 251 -5.14 -15.64 17.54
CA VAL A 251 -4.63 -16.32 16.35
C VAL A 251 -5.42 -15.87 15.12
N PHE A 252 -6.75 -15.89 15.20
CA PHE A 252 -7.64 -15.44 14.13
C PHE A 252 -7.33 -14.01 13.70
N VAL A 253 -7.34 -13.05 14.63
CA VAL A 253 -7.12 -11.63 14.33
C VAL A 253 -5.71 -11.38 13.78
N ASN A 254 -4.67 -11.97 14.39
CA ASN A 254 -3.30 -11.76 13.97
C ASN A 254 -3.02 -12.37 12.59
N THR A 255 -3.60 -13.53 12.31
CA THR A 255 -3.50 -14.16 10.99
C THR A 255 -4.09 -13.26 9.91
N LEU A 256 -5.32 -12.75 10.12
CA LEU A 256 -5.95 -11.83 9.18
C LEU A 256 -5.15 -10.55 9.02
N ALA A 257 -4.67 -9.95 10.11
CA ALA A 257 -3.84 -8.76 10.06
C ALA A 257 -2.55 -9.00 9.26
N THR A 258 -1.93 -10.15 9.44
CA THR A 258 -0.72 -10.54 8.69
C THR A 258 -1.00 -10.66 7.20
N ILE A 259 -2.07 -11.34 6.80
CA ILE A 259 -2.44 -11.50 5.38
C ILE A 259 -2.77 -10.16 4.74
N LEU A 260 -3.55 -9.33 5.42
CA LEU A 260 -4.00 -8.04 4.91
C LEU A 260 -2.86 -7.02 4.79
N GLY A 261 -1.74 -7.22 5.46
CA GLY A 261 -0.55 -6.39 5.35
C GLY A 261 -0.85 -4.91 5.57
N ASP A 262 -0.59 -4.07 4.57
CA ASP A 262 -0.80 -2.61 4.69
C ASP A 262 -2.26 -2.19 4.84
N TYR A 263 -3.21 -3.07 4.55
CA TYR A 263 -4.64 -2.81 4.75
C TYR A 263 -5.11 -3.04 6.19
N ALA A 264 -4.26 -3.67 7.03
CA ALA A 264 -4.54 -3.89 8.43
C ALA A 264 -3.77 -2.92 9.32
N THR A 265 -4.34 -2.57 10.47
CA THR A 265 -3.65 -1.82 11.52
C THR A 265 -4.17 -2.20 12.89
N ASN A 266 -3.33 -2.02 13.89
CA ASN A 266 -3.71 -2.15 15.29
C ASN A 266 -3.98 -0.77 15.88
N ALA A 267 -5.09 -0.61 16.58
CA ALA A 267 -5.40 0.59 17.32
C ALA A 267 -5.33 0.32 18.83
N PRO A 268 -4.78 1.23 19.64
CA PRO A 268 -4.95 1.14 21.07
C PRO A 268 -6.43 1.12 21.43
N MET A 269 -6.84 0.24 22.35
CA MET A 269 -8.25 0.16 22.78
C MET A 269 -8.77 1.50 23.30
N ASP A 270 -7.90 2.29 23.89
CA ASP A 270 -8.17 3.66 24.33
C ASP A 270 -8.72 4.58 23.23
N THR A 271 -8.44 4.31 21.95
CA THR A 271 -9.01 5.06 20.83
C THR A 271 -10.54 4.98 20.82
N PHE A 272 -11.10 3.88 21.31
CA PHE A 272 -12.53 3.59 21.32
C PHE A 272 -13.21 3.80 22.68
N MET A 273 -12.42 4.11 23.73
CA MET A 273 -12.93 4.28 25.09
C MET A 273 -13.12 5.75 25.45
N GLU A 274 -14.04 6.00 26.41
CA GLU A 274 -14.20 7.32 27.01
C GLU A 274 -12.91 7.71 27.76
N THR A 275 -12.44 8.93 27.50
CA THR A 275 -11.28 9.51 28.16
C THR A 275 -11.69 10.82 28.86
N ARG A 276 -11.17 11.07 30.04
CA ARG A 276 -11.42 12.30 30.82
C ARG A 276 -10.72 13.53 30.23
N THR A 277 -9.77 13.34 29.34
CA THR A 277 -8.98 14.39 28.69
C THR A 277 -9.08 14.23 27.18
N ASP A 278 -9.22 15.34 26.46
CA ASP A 278 -9.14 15.34 25.01
C ASP A 278 -7.76 14.82 24.57
N ARG A 279 -7.76 13.66 23.92
CA ARG A 279 -6.56 13.10 23.34
C ARG A 279 -6.27 13.72 21.98
N HIS A 280 -5.00 13.76 21.64
CA HIS A 280 -4.56 14.28 20.37
C HIS A 280 -5.15 13.42 19.22
N PRO A 281 -5.67 14.01 18.13
CA PRO A 281 -6.30 13.30 17.01
C PRO A 281 -5.36 12.38 16.21
N THR A 282 -4.12 12.23 16.64
CA THR A 282 -3.10 11.36 16.01
C THR A 282 -3.51 9.89 15.99
N ASP A 283 -4.21 9.39 17.03
CA ASP A 283 -4.65 7.99 17.10
C ASP A 283 -5.63 7.67 15.95
N MET A 284 -6.47 8.64 15.58
CA MET A 284 -7.39 8.53 14.45
C MET A 284 -6.68 8.65 13.11
N ALA A 285 -5.64 9.48 13.03
CA ALA A 285 -4.85 9.64 11.80
C ALA A 285 -4.17 8.33 11.37
N GLY A 286 -3.76 7.50 12.32
CA GLY A 286 -3.18 6.18 12.06
C GLY A 286 -4.15 5.15 11.43
N LEU A 287 -5.47 5.42 11.47
CA LEU A 287 -6.47 4.52 10.90
C LEU A 287 -6.73 4.79 9.40
N ARG A 288 -6.17 5.86 8.86
CA ARG A 288 -6.41 6.27 7.47
C ARG A 288 -6.08 5.16 6.48
N GLY A 289 -7.07 4.80 5.66
CA GLY A 289 -6.93 3.80 4.60
C GLY A 289 -6.79 2.37 5.11
N ALA A 290 -6.92 2.11 6.41
CA ALA A 290 -7.04 0.75 6.93
C ALA A 290 -8.42 0.18 6.58
N ARG A 291 -8.45 -1.08 6.16
CA ARG A 291 -9.68 -1.85 5.91
C ARG A 291 -10.00 -2.80 7.05
N PHE A 292 -9.00 -3.15 7.82
CA PHE A 292 -9.11 -3.99 9.00
C PHE A 292 -8.39 -3.30 10.17
N VAL A 293 -9.15 -2.96 11.20
CA VAL A 293 -8.61 -2.33 12.41
C VAL A 293 -8.86 -3.27 13.57
N ALA A 294 -7.80 -3.80 14.16
CA ALA A 294 -7.87 -4.62 15.36
C ALA A 294 -7.57 -3.78 16.60
N ALA A 295 -8.37 -3.96 17.65
CA ALA A 295 -8.06 -3.45 18.97
C ALA A 295 -8.09 -4.61 19.96
N ILE A 296 -7.02 -4.77 20.73
CA ILE A 296 -6.84 -5.90 21.64
C ILE A 296 -6.85 -5.37 23.07
N GLU A 297 -7.56 -6.10 23.95
CA GLU A 297 -7.68 -5.89 25.38
C GLU A 297 -8.38 -4.59 25.81
N ALA A 298 -9.56 -4.78 26.38
CA ALA A 298 -10.25 -3.75 27.16
C ALA A 298 -10.03 -4.03 28.66
N GLU A 299 -9.52 -3.03 29.39
CA GLU A 299 -9.56 -3.09 30.85
C GLU A 299 -11.01 -3.15 31.32
N GLN A 300 -11.29 -3.98 32.31
CA GLN A 300 -12.64 -4.09 32.89
C GLN A 300 -13.07 -2.75 33.49
N GLY A 301 -14.37 -2.42 33.26
CA GLY A 301 -15.00 -1.23 33.87
C GLY A 301 -14.85 0.07 33.08
N ARG A 302 -14.22 0.08 31.92
CA ARG A 302 -14.19 1.26 31.04
C ARG A 302 -15.40 1.30 30.10
N ARG A 303 -15.87 2.51 29.79
CA ARG A 303 -17.00 2.75 28.91
C ARG A 303 -16.56 3.01 27.48
N TRP A 304 -17.34 2.57 26.51
CA TRP A 304 -17.16 2.90 25.11
C TRP A 304 -17.43 4.38 24.85
N ALA A 305 -16.60 5.01 24.06
CA ALA A 305 -16.87 6.34 23.52
C ALA A 305 -17.84 6.19 22.35
N GLU A 306 -19.15 6.09 22.64
CA GLU A 306 -20.19 5.79 21.66
C GLU A 306 -20.15 6.68 20.43
N SER A 307 -19.91 7.99 20.61
CA SER A 307 -19.82 8.95 19.50
C SER A 307 -18.63 8.62 18.58
N LYS A 308 -17.47 8.25 19.13
CA LYS A 308 -16.32 7.88 18.31
C LYS A 308 -16.56 6.57 17.54
N VAL A 309 -17.14 5.57 18.20
CA VAL A 309 -17.51 4.30 17.54
C VAL A 309 -18.51 4.55 16.43
N LYS A 310 -19.56 5.34 16.67
CA LYS A 310 -20.56 5.71 15.66
C LYS A 310 -19.92 6.43 14.47
N ASN A 311 -19.07 7.41 14.70
CA ASN A 311 -18.39 8.15 13.62
C ASN A 311 -17.49 7.22 12.79
N LEU A 312 -16.73 6.31 13.43
CA LEU A 312 -15.84 5.36 12.74
C LEU A 312 -16.61 4.33 11.91
N THR A 313 -17.74 3.84 12.44
CA THR A 313 -18.57 2.84 11.74
C THR A 313 -19.60 3.49 10.82
N GLY A 314 -19.96 4.76 11.02
CA GLY A 314 -20.97 5.46 10.26
C GLY A 314 -20.54 5.99 8.90
N GLY A 315 -19.23 5.97 8.61
CA GLY A 315 -18.69 6.52 7.36
C GLY A 315 -18.60 8.05 7.33
N ASP A 316 -18.74 8.70 8.48
CA ASP A 316 -18.56 10.13 8.60
C ASP A 316 -17.11 10.52 8.32
N LYS A 317 -16.93 11.72 7.72
CA LYS A 317 -15.58 12.26 7.56
C LYS A 317 -15.02 12.64 8.93
N ILE A 318 -13.89 12.02 9.27
CA ILE A 318 -13.21 12.25 10.54
C ILE A 318 -12.03 13.17 10.29
N ALA A 319 -12.08 14.37 10.88
CA ALA A 319 -10.92 15.25 10.87
C ALA A 319 -9.84 14.70 11.79
N ALA A 320 -8.69 14.38 11.23
CA ALA A 320 -7.54 13.87 11.95
C ALA A 320 -6.26 14.60 11.52
N ARG A 321 -5.23 14.55 12.33
CA ARG A 321 -3.90 15.07 11.98
C ARG A 321 -2.80 14.27 12.65
N PHE A 322 -1.67 14.16 11.99
CA PHE A 322 -0.44 13.75 12.65
C PHE A 322 0.14 14.90 13.49
N MET A 323 0.99 14.55 14.44
CA MET A 323 1.61 15.57 15.30
C MET A 323 2.39 16.58 14.44
N ARG A 324 2.14 17.88 14.67
CA ARG A 324 2.75 19.02 13.94
C ARG A 324 2.39 19.07 12.44
N GLN A 325 1.29 18.48 12.04
CA GLN A 325 0.74 18.57 10.67
C GLN A 325 -0.66 19.18 10.69
N ASP A 326 -1.11 19.65 9.53
CA ASP A 326 -2.46 20.15 9.35
C ASP A 326 -3.50 19.02 9.39
N PHE A 327 -4.75 19.39 9.66
CA PHE A 327 -5.87 18.45 9.59
C PHE A 327 -6.12 18.01 8.14
N PHE A 328 -6.53 16.76 7.98
CA PHE A 328 -6.94 16.16 6.69
C PHE A 328 -8.25 15.38 6.85
#